data_5f16c5ecea59762eb876e8d6973ef136
#
_entry.id   5f16c5ecea59762eb876e8d6973ef136
#
_cell.length_a   1.000
_cell.length_b   1.000
_cell.length_c   1.000
_cell.angle_alpha   90.00
_cell.angle_beta   90.00
_cell.angle_gamma   90.00
#
_symmetry.space_group_name_H-M   'P 1'
#
loop_
_entity.id
_entity.type
_entity.pdbx_description
1 polymer ?
#
loop_
_entity_poly.entity_id
_entity_poly.type
_entity_poly.pdbx_seq_one_letter_code
_entity_poly.pdbx_strand_id
1 'polypeptide(L)'
;MTPTGSRSLMDLLERHASSDAAGGGPNPEDLLEDFATWAADNGLTLYPAQEDALLELASGAHVILSTPTGSGKSLVAVGAMFFALAQGRRTYYTAPIKALVSEKFFDLCDLLGPERVGMITGDASVNPEAPVICATAEILANLALRACSAVDVGVVCMDEF
;
A
#
# COMPACT_ATOMS: atom_id res chain seq x y z
N MET A 1 -12.05 17.59 -19.27
CA MET A 1 -12.75 16.37 -19.68
C MET A 1 -12.24 15.25 -18.79
N THR A 2 -12.98 14.91 -17.73
CA THR A 2 -12.67 13.74 -16.90
C THR A 2 -12.96 12.49 -17.74
N PRO A 3 -12.04 11.53 -17.85
CA PRO A 3 -12.35 10.27 -18.54
C PRO A 3 -13.45 9.57 -17.75
N THR A 4 -14.57 9.44 -18.37
CA THR A 4 -15.75 8.71 -17.89
C THR A 4 -15.35 7.24 -17.77
N GLY A 5 -15.14 6.74 -16.57
CA GLY A 5 -15.04 5.30 -16.31
C GLY A 5 -13.79 4.75 -15.63
N SER A 6 -12.79 5.58 -15.29
CA SER A 6 -11.66 5.11 -14.49
C SER A 6 -12.14 4.84 -13.06
N ARG A 7 -12.17 3.57 -12.67
CA ARG A 7 -12.44 3.19 -11.27
C ARG A 7 -11.30 3.69 -10.39
N SER A 8 -11.63 4.27 -9.25
CA SER A 8 -10.61 4.64 -8.27
C SER A 8 -10.11 3.39 -7.53
N LEU A 9 -8.91 3.46 -6.96
CA LEU A 9 -8.44 2.40 -6.05
C LEU A 9 -9.37 2.24 -4.85
N MET A 10 -10.02 3.30 -4.41
CA MET A 10 -11.02 3.28 -3.36
C MET A 10 -12.23 2.42 -3.72
N ASP A 11 -12.76 2.57 -4.94
CA ASP A 11 -13.90 1.76 -5.41
C ASP A 11 -13.55 0.27 -5.47
N LEU A 12 -12.32 -0.04 -5.86
CA LEU A 12 -11.82 -1.43 -5.89
C LEU A 12 -11.70 -2.02 -4.48
N LEU A 13 -11.19 -1.26 -3.53
CA LEU A 13 -11.11 -1.68 -2.13
C LEU A 13 -12.49 -1.93 -1.52
N GLU A 14 -13.45 -1.06 -1.78
CA GLU A 14 -14.83 -1.23 -1.31
C GLU A 14 -15.51 -2.48 -1.91
N ARG A 15 -15.23 -2.79 -3.16
CA ARG A 15 -15.73 -3.99 -3.83
C ARG A 15 -15.18 -5.27 -3.16
N HIS A 16 -13.87 -5.32 -2.90
CA HIS A 16 -13.26 -6.46 -2.23
C HIS A 16 -13.71 -6.60 -0.78
N ALA A 17 -13.84 -5.50 -0.05
CA ALA A 17 -14.38 -5.52 1.32
C ALA A 17 -15.82 -6.06 1.37
N SER A 18 -16.64 -5.76 0.37
CA SER A 18 -18.01 -6.26 0.27
C SER A 18 -18.08 -7.76 -0.10
N SER A 19 -17.07 -8.26 -0.83
CA SER A 19 -16.97 -9.67 -1.23
C SER A 19 -16.52 -10.58 -0.09
N ASP A 20 -15.75 -10.06 0.85
CA ASP A 20 -15.22 -10.80 2.01
C ASP A 20 -16.34 -11.27 2.99
N ALA A 21 -17.48 -10.62 2.95
CA ALA A 21 -18.67 -11.04 3.72
C ALA A 21 -19.21 -12.44 3.34
N ALA A 22 -18.71 -13.04 2.26
CA ALA A 22 -19.11 -14.38 1.80
C ALA A 22 -18.15 -15.53 2.24
N GLY A 23 -17.11 -15.23 3.02
CA GLY A 23 -16.31 -16.24 3.73
C GLY A 23 -15.08 -16.81 3.01
N GLY A 24 -14.60 -16.16 1.95
CA GLY A 24 -13.30 -16.44 1.34
C GLY A 24 -12.62 -15.15 1.00
N GLY A 25 -11.41 -14.88 1.54
CA GLY A 25 -10.64 -13.69 1.21
C GLY A 25 -10.44 -13.53 -0.30
N PRO A 26 -10.12 -12.31 -0.76
CA PRO A 26 -9.96 -12.05 -2.19
C PRO A 26 -8.85 -12.91 -2.80
N ASN A 27 -9.11 -13.45 -3.98
CA ASN A 27 -8.12 -14.25 -4.72
C ASN A 27 -6.94 -13.36 -5.14
N PRO A 28 -5.69 -13.77 -4.90
CA PRO A 28 -4.51 -13.02 -5.34
C PRO A 28 -4.49 -12.66 -6.83
N GLU A 29 -4.96 -13.55 -7.70
CA GLU A 29 -5.02 -13.32 -9.15
C GLU A 29 -6.00 -12.19 -9.48
N ASP A 30 -7.17 -12.17 -8.85
CA ASP A 30 -8.19 -11.13 -9.05
C ASP A 30 -7.68 -9.77 -8.56
N LEU A 31 -6.96 -9.74 -7.45
CA LEU A 31 -6.33 -8.52 -6.91
C LEU A 31 -5.29 -7.95 -7.87
N LEU A 32 -4.47 -8.82 -8.44
CA LEU A 32 -3.45 -8.42 -9.41
C LEU A 32 -4.07 -7.88 -10.70
N GLU A 33 -5.09 -8.55 -11.22
CA GLU A 33 -5.80 -8.13 -12.42
C GLU A 33 -6.50 -6.78 -12.22
N ASP A 34 -7.17 -6.59 -11.09
CA ASP A 34 -7.82 -5.32 -10.75
C ASP A 34 -6.82 -4.18 -10.62
N PHE A 35 -5.69 -4.43 -9.96
CA PHE A 35 -4.64 -3.42 -9.83
C PHE A 35 -3.99 -3.08 -11.18
N ALA A 36 -3.71 -4.08 -12.02
CA ALA A 36 -3.15 -3.87 -13.35
C ALA A 36 -4.13 -3.09 -14.26
N THR A 37 -5.41 -3.41 -14.18
CA THR A 37 -6.46 -2.69 -14.91
C THR A 37 -6.55 -1.24 -14.45
N TRP A 38 -6.54 -1.01 -13.14
CA TRP A 38 -6.52 0.34 -12.59
C TRP A 38 -5.30 1.13 -13.07
N ALA A 39 -4.13 0.53 -13.05
CA ALA A 39 -2.89 1.18 -13.51
C ALA A 39 -3.01 1.58 -14.99
N ALA A 40 -3.48 0.67 -15.84
CA ALA A 40 -3.67 0.92 -17.26
C ALA A 40 -4.70 2.05 -17.52
N ASP A 41 -5.80 2.07 -16.81
CA ASP A 41 -6.85 3.10 -16.90
C ASP A 41 -6.33 4.49 -16.48
N ASN A 42 -5.30 4.54 -15.64
CA ASN A 42 -4.62 5.76 -15.23
C ASN A 42 -3.36 6.09 -16.06
N GLY A 43 -3.19 5.41 -17.19
CA GLY A 43 -2.07 5.64 -18.11
C GLY A 43 -0.71 5.15 -17.58
N LEU A 44 -0.72 4.27 -16.58
CA LEU A 44 0.47 3.66 -16.00
C LEU A 44 0.69 2.28 -16.63
N THR A 45 1.86 2.08 -17.22
CA THR A 45 2.23 0.79 -17.79
C THR A 45 3.11 0.03 -16.80
N LEU A 46 2.68 -1.15 -16.41
CA LEU A 46 3.51 -2.06 -15.62
C LEU A 46 4.60 -2.68 -16.51
N TYR A 47 5.83 -2.63 -16.02
CA TYR A 47 6.94 -3.35 -16.65
C TYR A 47 6.95 -4.82 -16.17
N PRO A 48 7.50 -5.77 -16.93
CA PRO A 48 7.53 -7.17 -16.52
C PRO A 48 8.10 -7.41 -15.13
N ALA A 49 9.16 -6.71 -14.74
CA ALA A 49 9.74 -6.83 -13.41
C ALA A 49 8.79 -6.32 -12.28
N GLN A 50 7.92 -5.38 -12.57
CA GLN A 50 6.90 -4.91 -11.63
C GLN A 50 5.75 -5.93 -11.51
N GLU A 51 5.32 -6.51 -12.62
CA GLU A 51 4.30 -7.56 -12.64
C GLU A 51 4.78 -8.79 -11.86
N ASP A 52 6.02 -9.22 -12.07
CA ASP A 52 6.63 -10.32 -11.33
C ASP A 52 6.69 -10.02 -9.82
N ALA A 53 7.12 -8.80 -9.45
CA ALA A 53 7.17 -8.39 -8.06
C ALA A 53 5.77 -8.35 -7.40
N LEU A 54 4.76 -7.86 -8.11
CA LEU A 54 3.38 -7.82 -7.63
C LEU A 54 2.79 -9.22 -7.49
N LEU A 55 3.10 -10.14 -8.40
CA LEU A 55 2.66 -11.53 -8.31
C LEU A 55 3.25 -12.23 -7.09
N GLU A 56 4.53 -12.04 -6.83
CA GLU A 56 5.20 -12.56 -5.63
C GLU A 56 4.59 -11.98 -4.34
N LEU A 57 4.33 -10.67 -4.31
CA LEU A 57 3.67 -10.01 -3.17
C LEU A 57 2.24 -10.51 -2.96
N ALA A 58 1.47 -10.69 -4.03
CA ALA A 58 0.11 -11.24 -3.96
C ALA A 58 0.11 -12.68 -3.41
N SER A 59 1.17 -13.44 -3.69
CA SER A 59 1.37 -14.80 -3.17
C SER A 59 1.87 -14.84 -1.71
N GLY A 60 2.13 -13.68 -1.09
CA GLY A 60 2.61 -13.55 0.28
C GLY A 60 4.13 -13.63 0.44
N ALA A 61 4.88 -13.56 -0.65
CA ALA A 61 6.34 -13.53 -0.60
C ALA A 61 6.89 -12.16 -0.19
N HIS A 62 8.11 -12.14 0.35
CA HIS A 62 8.87 -10.92 0.58
C HIS A 62 9.66 -10.56 -0.68
N VAL A 63 9.64 -9.27 -1.05
CA VAL A 63 10.28 -8.79 -2.28
C VAL A 63 11.26 -7.68 -1.97
N ILE A 64 12.46 -7.78 -2.53
CA ILE A 64 13.43 -6.68 -2.59
C ILE A 64 13.48 -6.20 -4.04
N LEU A 65 13.04 -4.97 -4.27
CA LEU A 65 13.01 -4.38 -5.60
C LEU A 65 14.16 -3.38 -5.75
N SER A 66 15.18 -3.78 -6.49
CA SER A 66 16.32 -2.95 -6.83
C SER A 66 16.24 -2.54 -8.29
N THR A 67 15.74 -1.33 -8.54
CA THR A 67 15.72 -0.75 -9.88
C THR A 67 16.51 0.55 -9.89
N PRO A 68 17.26 0.86 -10.96
CA PRO A 68 17.84 2.18 -11.10
C PRO A 68 16.72 3.21 -11.16
N THR A 69 16.93 4.33 -10.53
CA THR A 69 16.06 5.50 -10.38
C THR A 69 14.80 5.54 -11.27
N GLY A 70 13.63 5.75 -10.65
CA GLY A 70 12.40 6.02 -11.37
C GLY A 70 11.14 5.59 -10.63
N SER A 71 10.03 5.98 -11.20
CA SER A 71 8.66 5.85 -10.68
C SER A 71 8.16 4.42 -10.44
N GLY A 72 8.87 3.40 -10.91
CA GLY A 72 8.42 2.01 -10.88
C GLY A 72 8.26 1.41 -9.48
N LYS A 73 9.13 1.77 -8.55
CA LYS A 73 9.09 1.28 -7.15
C LYS A 73 7.83 1.72 -6.42
N SER A 74 7.43 2.98 -6.60
CA SER A 74 6.23 3.53 -5.95
C SER A 74 4.96 2.79 -6.37
N LEU A 75 4.85 2.39 -7.63
CA LEU A 75 3.70 1.65 -8.13
C LEU A 75 3.61 0.24 -7.52
N VAL A 76 4.73 -0.44 -7.34
CA VAL A 76 4.79 -1.74 -6.66
C VAL A 76 4.43 -1.59 -5.17
N ALA A 77 4.91 -0.55 -4.50
CA ALA A 77 4.54 -0.26 -3.12
C ALA A 77 3.03 -0.02 -2.96
N VAL A 78 2.42 0.75 -3.86
CA VAL A 78 0.96 0.98 -3.88
C VAL A 78 0.20 -0.33 -4.11
N GLY A 79 0.66 -1.18 -5.02
CA GLY A 79 0.07 -2.50 -5.24
C GLY A 79 0.13 -3.41 -4.01
N ALA A 80 1.27 -3.44 -3.33
CA ALA A 80 1.43 -4.18 -2.07
C ALA A 80 0.45 -3.70 -0.98
N MET A 81 0.30 -2.39 -0.83
CA MET A 81 -0.66 -1.80 0.09
C MET A 81 -2.11 -2.15 -0.29
N PHE A 82 -2.43 -2.05 -1.57
CA PHE A 82 -3.75 -2.42 -2.09
C PHE A 82 -4.10 -3.88 -1.76
N PHE A 83 -3.17 -4.81 -1.96
CA PHE A 83 -3.40 -6.23 -1.65
C PHE A 83 -3.65 -6.46 -0.15
N ALA A 84 -2.87 -5.83 0.72
CA ALA A 84 -3.05 -5.96 2.16
C ALA A 84 -4.36 -5.32 2.63
N LEU A 85 -4.70 -4.14 2.13
CA LEU A 85 -5.96 -3.46 2.46
C LEU A 85 -7.19 -4.25 2.00
N ALA A 86 -7.14 -4.84 0.81
CA ALA A 86 -8.21 -5.69 0.29
C ALA A 86 -8.42 -6.95 1.15
N GLN A 87 -7.39 -7.40 1.86
CA GLN A 87 -7.43 -8.49 2.82
C GLN A 87 -7.76 -8.04 4.25
N GLY A 88 -8.12 -6.78 4.45
CA GLY A 88 -8.42 -6.21 5.77
C GLY A 88 -7.21 -6.07 6.70
N ARG A 89 -5.98 -6.07 6.17
CA ARG A 89 -4.75 -6.03 6.96
C ARG A 89 -4.10 -4.64 6.92
N ARG A 90 -3.42 -4.27 8.00
CA ARG A 90 -2.72 -2.99 8.12
C ARG A 90 -1.44 -2.98 7.31
N THR A 91 -1.11 -1.82 6.76
CA THR A 91 0.13 -1.58 6.02
C THR A 91 0.94 -0.45 6.65
N TYR A 92 2.24 -0.57 6.56
CA TYR A 92 3.18 0.46 6.99
C TYR A 92 4.08 0.85 5.82
N TYR A 93 4.19 2.14 5.59
CA TYR A 93 5.17 2.70 4.67
C TYR A 93 6.24 3.42 5.46
N THR A 94 7.49 3.07 5.26
CA THR A 94 8.60 3.71 5.95
C THR A 94 9.58 4.36 5.00
N ALA A 95 10.10 5.50 5.41
CA ALA A 95 11.17 6.22 4.75
C ALA A 95 12.19 6.70 5.79
N PRO A 96 13.45 6.98 5.39
CA PRO A 96 14.52 7.33 6.34
C PRO A 96 14.37 8.71 6.97
N ILE A 97 13.65 9.64 6.33
CA ILE A 97 13.49 11.01 6.83
C ILE A 97 12.04 11.46 6.81
N LYS A 98 11.68 12.35 7.74
CA LYS A 98 10.32 12.90 7.91
C LYS A 98 9.77 13.56 6.66
N ALA A 99 10.58 14.26 5.88
CA ALA A 99 10.14 14.94 4.67
C ALA A 99 9.58 13.95 3.65
N LEU A 100 10.21 12.81 3.45
CA LEU A 100 9.73 11.74 2.56
C LEU A 100 8.47 11.06 3.11
N VAL A 101 8.40 10.86 4.42
CA VAL A 101 7.20 10.33 5.09
C VAL A 101 6.00 11.25 4.86
N SER A 102 6.18 12.56 5.06
CA SER A 102 5.12 13.56 4.87
C SER A 102 4.67 13.65 3.41
N GLU A 103 5.60 13.65 2.47
CA GLU A 103 5.30 13.65 1.03
C GLU A 103 4.45 12.43 0.66
N LYS A 104 4.86 11.25 1.10
CA LYS A 104 4.15 10.01 0.81
C LYS A 104 2.79 9.95 1.50
N PHE A 105 2.68 10.50 2.69
CA PHE A 105 1.40 10.62 3.39
C PHE A 105 0.37 11.39 2.54
N PHE A 106 0.73 12.53 1.99
CA PHE A 106 -0.17 13.31 1.13
C PHE A 106 -0.50 12.58 -0.17
N ASP A 107 0.48 11.97 -0.82
CA ASP A 107 0.26 11.18 -2.04
C ASP A 107 -0.73 10.03 -1.81
N LEU A 108 -0.59 9.32 -0.69
CA LEU A 108 -1.47 8.21 -0.34
C LEU A 108 -2.85 8.68 0.11
N CYS A 109 -2.97 9.84 0.75
CA CYS A 109 -4.27 10.46 1.04
C CYS A 109 -5.07 10.76 -0.24
N ASP A 110 -4.39 11.27 -1.26
CA ASP A 110 -5.03 11.55 -2.56
C ASP A 110 -5.45 10.26 -3.27
N LEU A 111 -4.71 9.18 -3.09
CA LEU A 111 -4.92 7.92 -3.79
C LEU A 111 -5.93 6.99 -3.10
N LEU A 112 -5.88 6.90 -1.78
CA LEU A 112 -6.63 5.93 -0.96
C LEU A 112 -7.73 6.56 -0.11
N GLY A 113 -7.75 7.89 -0.03
CA GLY A 113 -8.62 8.64 0.86
C GLY A 113 -7.95 8.95 2.21
N PRO A 114 -8.12 10.19 2.72
CA PRO A 114 -7.46 10.63 3.96
C PRO A 114 -7.93 9.85 5.20
N GLU A 115 -9.10 9.27 5.17
CA GLU A 115 -9.63 8.43 6.25
C GLU A 115 -8.89 7.09 6.41
N ARG A 116 -8.20 6.64 5.35
CA ARG A 116 -7.46 5.37 5.33
C ARG A 116 -5.96 5.52 5.60
N VAL A 117 -5.48 6.76 5.68
CA VAL A 117 -4.04 7.04 5.79
C VAL A 117 -3.72 7.82 7.05
N GLY A 118 -2.74 7.36 7.78
CA GLY A 118 -2.19 8.04 8.94
C GLY A 118 -0.69 8.28 8.82
N MET A 119 -0.16 9.13 9.69
CA MET A 119 1.26 9.44 9.75
C MET A 119 1.70 9.47 11.21
N ILE A 120 2.80 8.82 11.52
CA ILE A 120 3.43 8.87 12.84
C ILE A 120 4.90 9.22 12.66
N THR A 121 5.29 10.35 13.21
CA THR A 121 6.67 10.81 13.30
C THR A 121 7.04 11.11 14.75
N GLY A 122 8.27 11.50 15.04
CA GLY A 122 8.70 11.80 16.40
C GLY A 122 7.96 12.97 17.06
N ASP A 123 7.41 13.88 16.25
CA ASP A 123 6.76 15.12 16.70
C ASP A 123 5.31 15.27 16.21
N ALA A 124 4.79 14.35 15.42
CA ALA A 124 3.42 14.41 14.90
C ALA A 124 2.76 13.02 14.85
N SER A 125 1.47 13.00 15.13
CA SER A 125 0.63 11.82 14.98
C SER A 125 -0.70 12.24 14.36
N VAL A 126 -0.97 11.76 13.16
CA VAL A 126 -2.20 12.03 12.41
C VAL A 126 -2.86 10.71 12.09
N ASN A 127 -4.11 10.53 12.50
CA ASN A 127 -4.90 9.32 12.26
C ASN A 127 -4.13 8.01 12.55
N PRO A 128 -3.63 7.79 13.78
CA PRO A 128 -2.74 6.66 14.10
C PRO A 128 -3.42 5.29 14.01
N GLU A 129 -4.74 5.24 13.97
CA GLU A 129 -5.52 4.01 13.84
C GLU A 129 -5.86 3.66 12.39
N ALA A 130 -5.42 4.46 11.43
CA ALA A 130 -5.65 4.22 10.01
C ALA A 130 -5.06 2.88 9.55
N PRO A 131 -5.65 2.23 8.57
CA PRO A 131 -5.12 0.98 8.03
C PRO A 131 -3.78 1.13 7.28
N VAL A 132 -3.47 2.33 6.81
CA VAL A 132 -2.17 2.67 6.21
C VAL A 132 -1.46 3.69 7.09
N ILE A 133 -0.27 3.37 7.54
CA ILE A 133 0.54 4.26 8.39
C ILE A 133 1.87 4.58 7.69
N CYS A 134 2.10 5.87 7.48
CA CYS A 134 3.38 6.41 7.03
C CYS A 134 4.23 6.79 8.26
N ALA A 135 5.42 6.23 8.38
CA ALA A 135 6.29 6.46 9.52
C ALA A 135 7.77 6.41 9.13
N THR A 136 8.65 6.91 9.99
CA THR A 136 10.07 6.60 9.85
C THR A 136 10.33 5.15 10.30
N ALA A 137 11.41 4.55 9.79
CA ALA A 137 11.76 3.17 10.15
C ALA A 137 11.98 3.00 11.66
N GLU A 138 12.52 4.01 12.33
CA GLU A 138 12.71 4.04 13.78
C GLU A 138 11.37 3.95 14.53
N ILE A 139 10.37 4.70 14.10
CA ILE A 139 9.04 4.67 14.70
C ILE A 139 8.41 3.29 14.55
N LEU A 140 8.50 2.69 13.35
CA LEU A 140 7.98 1.34 13.14
C LEU A 140 8.69 0.31 14.01
N ALA A 141 10.02 0.38 14.14
CA ALA A 141 10.77 -0.49 15.02
C ALA A 141 10.31 -0.38 16.48
N ASN A 142 10.10 0.84 16.97
CA ASN A 142 9.59 1.08 18.31
C ASN A 142 8.17 0.55 18.50
N LEU A 143 7.30 0.69 17.51
CA LEU A 143 5.94 0.13 17.55
C LEU A 143 5.99 -1.40 17.62
N ALA A 144 6.82 -2.04 16.81
CA ALA A 144 7.00 -3.49 16.79
C ALA A 144 7.51 -4.02 18.13
N LEU A 145 8.48 -3.35 18.74
CA LEU A 145 9.04 -3.71 20.04
C LEU A 145 8.01 -3.60 21.19
N ARG A 146 7.16 -2.59 21.15
CA ARG A 146 6.13 -2.38 22.19
C ARG A 146 4.94 -3.32 22.07
N ALA A 147 4.56 -3.66 20.86
CA ALA A 147 3.37 -4.46 20.60
C ALA A 147 3.62 -5.98 20.72
N CYS A 148 4.87 -6.41 20.85
CA CYS A 148 5.26 -7.82 20.89
C CYS A 148 4.65 -8.63 19.73
N SER A 149 3.73 -9.54 20.00
CA SER A 149 3.10 -10.38 18.98
C SER A 149 1.71 -9.91 18.52
N ALA A 150 1.27 -8.73 18.97
CA ALA A 150 -0.11 -8.28 18.78
C ALA A 150 -0.34 -7.34 17.58
N VAL A 151 0.71 -7.04 16.78
CA VAL A 151 0.57 -6.17 15.61
C VAL A 151 0.10 -6.99 14.41
N ASP A 152 -1.11 -6.70 13.95
CA ASP A 152 -1.57 -7.24 12.67
C ASP A 152 -0.95 -6.42 11.53
N VAL A 153 0.14 -6.93 10.97
CA VAL A 153 0.87 -6.33 9.85
C VAL A 153 0.66 -7.16 8.60
N GLY A 154 0.01 -6.57 7.62
CA GLY A 154 -0.15 -7.17 6.30
C GLY A 154 1.10 -6.99 5.45
N VAL A 155 1.58 -5.74 5.36
CA VAL A 155 2.73 -5.38 4.54
C VAL A 155 3.52 -4.26 5.21
N VAL A 156 4.83 -4.29 5.04
CA VAL A 156 5.73 -3.17 5.32
C VAL A 156 6.46 -2.81 4.03
N CYS A 157 6.29 -1.58 3.58
CA CYS A 157 7.04 -1.02 2.46
C CYS A 157 8.18 -0.17 3.03
N MET A 158 9.42 -0.62 2.83
CA MET A 158 10.62 0.11 3.25
C MET A 158 11.24 0.77 2.03
N ASP A 159 11.08 2.08 1.93
CA ASP A 159 11.60 2.88 0.82
C ASP A 159 12.95 3.47 1.19
N GLU A 160 13.87 3.47 0.24
CA GLU A 160 15.22 4.05 0.38
C GLU A 160 15.98 3.57 1.64
N PHE A 161 16.01 2.27 1.87
CA PHE A 161 16.75 1.70 2.99
C PHE A 161 18.22 1.39 2.65
#